data_735ed6ecbbfe823c54229b3e6e754077
#
_entry.id   735ed6ecbbfe823c54229b3e6e754077
#
_cell.length_a   1.000
_cell.length_b   1.000
_cell.length_c   1.000
_cell.angle_alpha   90.00
_cell.angle_beta   90.00
_cell.angle_gamma   90.00
#
_symmetry.space_group_name_H-M   'P 1'
#
loop_
_entity.id
_entity.type
_entity.pdbx_description
1 polymer ?
#
loop_
_entity_poly.entity_id
_entity_poly.type
_entity_poly.pdbx_seq_one_letter_code
_entity_poly.pdbx_strand_id
1 'polypeptide(L)'
;MSTSEHMAPEAPPAEPSRRADSVGTGSPTTRILGSVLLVGIALWLFLAFGPSGPDIRTDGTSGEQIGQFDAFRLIYVHVPAALTAYFAFFVTALGSAMVLIKRSVWWDLVAGASAEIGALSAALTLITGSIWGRPIWNTWWEWGDVRLLTTLVLFMLSLGYLAVRRLEGTAEERARRSAIVGLLLVVNVIIVNRSVEWWASQTIHQNSTIAEAAIDGLKAFTLFFSIVLGVGLYTWMMIHRFRLAWLERQFDRFGLDDAIATRRAEAASVLEGELS
;
A
#
# COMPACT_ATOMS: atom_id res chain seq x y z
N MET A 1 16.68 -29.83 64.38
CA MET A 1 16.81 -30.44 63.08
C MET A 1 16.08 -29.51 62.10
N SER A 2 16.86 -28.63 61.50
CA SER A 2 16.32 -27.65 60.51
C SER A 2 16.68 -28.19 59.12
N THR A 3 15.69 -28.58 58.37
CA THR A 3 15.85 -28.99 56.97
C THR A 3 15.83 -27.73 56.12
N SER A 4 17.02 -27.29 55.66
CA SER A 4 17.15 -26.28 54.62
C SER A 4 16.70 -26.86 53.29
N GLU A 5 15.53 -26.45 52.83
CA GLU A 5 15.04 -26.70 51.49
C GLU A 5 15.96 -25.97 50.50
N HIS A 6 16.73 -26.72 49.75
CA HIS A 6 17.59 -26.22 48.69
C HIS A 6 16.67 -25.90 47.48
N MET A 7 16.31 -24.63 47.31
CA MET A 7 15.58 -24.16 46.12
C MET A 7 16.49 -24.33 44.90
N ALA A 8 16.06 -25.17 43.97
CA ALA A 8 16.76 -25.37 42.71
C ALA A 8 16.78 -24.03 41.91
N PRO A 9 17.88 -23.70 41.22
CA PRO A 9 17.94 -22.48 40.43
C PRO A 9 16.87 -22.50 39.33
N GLU A 10 16.12 -21.40 39.27
CA GLU A 10 15.08 -21.19 38.26
C GLU A 10 15.69 -21.30 36.85
N ALA A 11 15.07 -22.12 36.01
CA ALA A 11 15.55 -22.33 34.65
C ALA A 11 15.54 -20.98 33.91
N PRO A 12 16.62 -20.67 33.15
CA PRO A 12 16.65 -19.41 32.38
C PRO A 12 15.44 -19.33 31.45
N PRO A 13 14.89 -18.11 31.22
CA PRO A 13 13.75 -17.93 30.35
C PRO A 13 14.04 -18.50 28.95
N ALA A 14 13.09 -19.28 28.45
CA ALA A 14 13.23 -19.94 27.14
C ALA A 14 13.59 -18.92 26.08
N GLU A 15 14.71 -19.11 25.37
CA GLU A 15 15.09 -18.27 24.25
C GLU A 15 13.92 -18.14 23.26
N PRO A 16 13.60 -16.90 22.77
CA PRO A 16 12.55 -16.72 21.80
C PRO A 16 12.82 -17.61 20.58
N SER A 17 11.84 -18.44 20.24
CA SER A 17 12.02 -19.49 19.24
C SER A 17 12.55 -18.88 17.92
N ARG A 18 13.62 -19.43 17.35
CA ARG A 18 14.26 -19.05 16.07
C ARG A 18 13.30 -18.97 14.87
N ARG A 19 12.06 -19.42 15.01
CA ARG A 19 11.00 -19.27 13.98
C ARG A 19 10.56 -17.84 13.77
N ALA A 20 10.70 -16.93 14.74
CA ALA A 20 10.39 -15.51 14.57
C ALA A 20 11.39 -14.80 13.64
N ASP A 21 12.63 -15.28 13.57
CA ASP A 21 13.71 -14.65 12.79
C ASP A 21 13.63 -14.95 11.29
N SER A 22 12.90 -15.98 10.87
CA SER A 22 12.83 -16.41 9.47
C SER A 22 11.86 -15.61 8.60
N VAL A 23 10.99 -14.80 9.20
CA VAL A 23 9.97 -13.97 8.49
C VAL A 23 10.35 -12.48 8.52
N GLY A 24 11.63 -12.18 8.50
CA GLY A 24 12.15 -10.82 8.62
C GLY A 24 12.37 -10.09 7.30
N THR A 25 12.48 -8.75 7.40
CA THR A 25 12.99 -7.89 6.32
C THR A 25 14.35 -8.36 5.79
N GLY A 26 15.06 -9.20 6.53
CA GLY A 26 16.30 -9.85 6.16
C GLY A 26 16.16 -11.30 5.73
N SER A 27 14.94 -11.85 5.60
CA SER A 27 14.76 -13.24 5.15
C SER A 27 15.29 -13.44 3.73
N PRO A 28 15.80 -14.63 3.38
CA PRO A 28 16.25 -14.92 2.02
C PRO A 28 15.18 -14.60 0.98
N THR A 29 13.92 -14.92 1.26
CA THR A 29 12.80 -14.66 0.38
C THR A 29 12.62 -13.18 0.07
N THR A 30 12.66 -12.30 1.08
CA THR A 30 12.51 -10.85 0.85
C THR A 30 13.70 -10.23 0.15
N ARG A 31 14.91 -10.75 0.39
CA ARG A 31 16.13 -10.34 -0.33
C ARG A 31 16.08 -10.76 -1.80
N ILE A 32 15.71 -12.01 -2.09
CA ILE A 32 15.55 -12.51 -3.46
C ILE A 32 14.48 -11.69 -4.19
N LEU A 33 13.30 -11.51 -3.60
CA LEU A 33 12.25 -10.72 -4.20
C LEU A 33 12.71 -9.28 -4.46
N GLY A 34 13.37 -8.63 -3.50
CA GLY A 34 13.93 -7.30 -3.67
C GLY A 34 14.97 -7.21 -4.79
N SER A 35 15.86 -8.21 -4.92
CA SER A 35 16.84 -8.26 -6.01
C SER A 35 16.18 -8.45 -7.37
N VAL A 36 15.18 -9.33 -7.47
CA VAL A 36 14.39 -9.54 -8.70
C VAL A 36 13.67 -8.26 -9.10
N LEU A 37 13.06 -7.55 -8.14
CA LEU A 37 12.39 -6.27 -8.40
C LEU A 37 13.40 -5.20 -8.84
N LEU A 38 14.58 -5.13 -8.25
CA LEU A 38 15.62 -4.17 -8.67
C LEU A 38 16.04 -4.40 -10.12
N VAL A 39 16.31 -5.65 -10.50
CA VAL A 39 16.60 -6.02 -11.89
C VAL A 39 15.42 -5.72 -12.80
N GLY A 40 14.19 -6.03 -12.35
CA GLY A 40 12.96 -5.72 -13.06
C GLY A 40 12.78 -4.23 -13.30
N ILE A 41 13.05 -3.37 -12.31
CA ILE A 41 13.00 -1.91 -12.45
C ILE A 41 14.05 -1.42 -13.47
N ALA A 42 15.27 -1.94 -13.43
CA ALA A 42 16.31 -1.58 -14.39
C ALA A 42 15.90 -1.96 -15.83
N LEU A 43 15.36 -3.17 -16.03
CA LEU A 43 14.84 -3.60 -17.32
C LEU A 43 13.64 -2.76 -17.75
N TRP A 44 12.73 -2.45 -16.84
CA TRP A 44 11.58 -1.60 -17.12
C TRP A 44 12.00 -0.20 -17.55
N LEU A 45 12.95 0.44 -16.86
CA LEU A 45 13.50 1.74 -17.26
C LEU A 45 14.09 1.67 -18.67
N PHE A 46 14.89 0.64 -18.96
CA PHE A 46 15.43 0.42 -20.30
C PHE A 46 14.33 0.31 -21.35
N LEU A 47 13.30 -0.51 -21.13
CA LEU A 47 12.20 -0.71 -22.07
C LEU A 47 11.34 0.55 -22.24
N ALA A 48 10.92 1.18 -21.14
CA ALA A 48 10.01 2.33 -21.16
C ALA A 48 10.64 3.57 -21.81
N PHE A 49 11.92 3.84 -21.53
CA PHE A 49 12.61 5.04 -22.03
C PHE A 49 13.46 4.79 -23.30
N GLY A 50 13.67 3.55 -23.66
CA GLY A 50 14.43 3.15 -24.85
C GLY A 50 13.52 2.61 -25.96
N PRO A 51 13.54 1.27 -26.20
CA PRO A 51 13.01 0.66 -27.39
C PRO A 51 11.47 0.70 -27.56
N SER A 52 10.69 0.91 -26.48
CA SER A 52 9.23 1.06 -26.61
C SER A 52 8.84 2.30 -27.42
N GLY A 53 9.68 3.31 -27.43
CA GLY A 53 9.50 4.50 -28.26
C GLY A 53 8.31 5.39 -27.86
N PRO A 54 8.19 6.57 -28.45
CA PRO A 54 7.05 7.45 -28.30
C PRO A 54 5.81 6.94 -29.07
N ASP A 55 4.63 7.48 -28.78
CA ASP A 55 3.43 7.28 -29.59
C ASP A 55 3.39 8.31 -30.71
N ILE A 56 3.85 7.89 -31.88
CA ILE A 56 3.85 8.72 -33.10
C ILE A 56 3.12 7.95 -34.19
N ARG A 57 2.13 8.59 -34.78
CA ARG A 57 1.36 8.09 -35.92
C ARG A 57 1.41 9.16 -37.03
N THR A 58 1.34 8.74 -38.26
CA THR A 58 1.21 9.67 -39.41
C THR A 58 -0.25 9.68 -39.85
N ASP A 59 -0.85 10.85 -39.86
CA ASP A 59 -2.18 11.02 -40.43
C ASP A 59 -2.14 10.70 -41.93
N GLY A 60 -2.97 9.76 -42.35
CA GLY A 60 -2.98 9.28 -43.75
C GLY A 60 -3.48 10.31 -44.76
N THR A 61 -4.09 11.40 -44.32
CA THR A 61 -4.68 12.45 -45.15
C THR A 61 -3.76 13.66 -45.25
N SER A 62 -3.26 14.13 -44.11
CA SER A 62 -2.43 15.34 -44.04
C SER A 62 -0.92 15.04 -44.09
N GLY A 63 -0.51 13.81 -43.80
CA GLY A 63 0.90 13.45 -43.63
C GLY A 63 1.53 14.00 -42.32
N GLU A 64 0.73 14.64 -41.45
CA GLU A 64 1.18 15.21 -40.20
C GLU A 64 1.44 14.11 -39.16
N GLN A 65 2.45 14.31 -38.29
CA GLN A 65 2.69 13.45 -37.15
C GLN A 65 1.71 13.78 -36.03
N ILE A 66 0.92 12.79 -35.65
CA ILE A 66 -0.07 12.86 -34.56
C ILE A 66 0.23 11.82 -33.49
N GLY A 67 -0.32 11.99 -32.30
CA GLY A 67 -0.19 11.04 -31.20
C GLY A 67 0.18 11.74 -29.89
N GLN A 68 0.55 10.93 -28.91
CA GLN A 68 0.90 11.44 -27.56
C GLN A 68 2.41 11.68 -27.39
N PHE A 69 3.21 11.41 -28.41
CA PHE A 69 4.66 11.54 -28.42
C PHE A 69 5.30 10.90 -27.17
N ASP A 70 6.29 11.55 -26.56
CA ASP A 70 6.96 11.05 -25.35
C ASP A 70 6.07 11.06 -24.11
N ALA A 71 4.98 11.84 -24.08
CA ALA A 71 4.02 11.85 -22.98
C ALA A 71 3.36 10.47 -22.80
N PHE A 72 3.26 9.66 -23.87
CA PHE A 72 2.76 8.29 -23.80
C PHE A 72 3.54 7.41 -22.82
N ARG A 73 4.82 7.66 -22.60
CA ARG A 73 5.66 6.88 -21.68
C ARG A 73 5.15 6.90 -20.23
N LEU A 74 4.37 7.92 -19.86
CA LEU A 74 3.74 8.02 -18.55
C LEU A 74 2.73 6.90 -18.28
N ILE A 75 2.20 6.25 -19.34
CA ILE A 75 1.30 5.08 -19.21
C ILE A 75 1.95 3.95 -18.38
N TYR A 76 3.26 3.77 -18.53
CA TYR A 76 4.01 2.71 -17.85
C TYR A 76 4.20 2.92 -16.34
N VAL A 77 3.89 4.12 -15.84
CA VAL A 77 3.85 4.44 -14.40
C VAL A 77 2.41 4.64 -13.94
N HIS A 78 1.65 5.44 -14.66
CA HIS A 78 0.30 5.86 -14.28
C HIS A 78 -0.67 4.66 -14.17
N VAL A 79 -0.74 3.83 -15.19
CA VAL A 79 -1.67 2.68 -15.20
C VAL A 79 -1.33 1.65 -14.12
N PRO A 80 -0.08 1.19 -13.96
CA PRO A 80 0.27 0.31 -12.85
C PRO A 80 0.01 0.92 -11.47
N ALA A 81 0.26 2.23 -11.28
CA ALA A 81 -0.03 2.92 -10.02
C ALA A 81 -1.55 2.93 -9.72
N ALA A 82 -2.39 3.26 -10.71
CA ALA A 82 -3.84 3.24 -10.56
C ALA A 82 -4.37 1.83 -10.22
N LEU A 83 -3.90 0.81 -10.94
CA LEU A 83 -4.29 -0.58 -10.68
C LEU A 83 -3.82 -1.06 -9.31
N THR A 84 -2.62 -0.67 -8.89
CA THR A 84 -2.09 -0.97 -7.55
C THR A 84 -2.93 -0.29 -6.47
N ALA A 85 -3.36 0.97 -6.66
CA ALA A 85 -4.25 1.67 -5.74
C ALA A 85 -5.61 0.94 -5.60
N TYR A 86 -6.23 0.55 -6.72
CA TYR A 86 -7.50 -0.19 -6.70
C TYR A 86 -7.37 -1.53 -5.98
N PHE A 87 -6.32 -2.29 -6.30
CA PHE A 87 -6.04 -3.57 -5.65
C PHE A 87 -5.80 -3.39 -4.14
N ALA A 88 -4.99 -2.40 -3.76
CA ALA A 88 -4.71 -2.11 -2.36
C ALA A 88 -5.97 -1.74 -1.57
N PHE A 89 -6.85 -0.92 -2.13
CA PHE A 89 -8.11 -0.56 -1.47
C PHE A 89 -9.10 -1.72 -1.44
N PHE A 90 -9.08 -2.61 -2.42
CA PHE A 90 -9.84 -3.85 -2.35
C PHE A 90 -9.35 -4.74 -1.19
N VAL A 91 -8.04 -4.93 -1.03
CA VAL A 91 -7.45 -5.68 0.10
C VAL A 91 -7.76 -4.98 1.43
N THR A 92 -7.71 -3.64 1.46
CA THR A 92 -8.09 -2.86 2.65
C THR A 92 -9.55 -3.10 3.03
N ALA A 93 -10.46 -3.08 2.07
CA ALA A 93 -11.89 -3.34 2.32
C ALA A 93 -12.14 -4.78 2.76
N LEU A 94 -11.48 -5.76 2.15
CA LEU A 94 -11.54 -7.16 2.57
C LEU A 94 -11.06 -7.33 4.02
N GLY A 95 -9.89 -6.77 4.35
CA GLY A 95 -9.37 -6.78 5.71
C GLY A 95 -10.31 -6.09 6.70
N SER A 96 -10.89 -4.95 6.31
CA SER A 96 -11.87 -4.20 7.10
C SER A 96 -13.16 -5.02 7.36
N ALA A 97 -13.69 -5.69 6.34
CA ALA A 97 -14.83 -6.61 6.51
C ALA A 97 -14.50 -7.74 7.50
N MET A 98 -13.30 -8.33 7.36
CA MET A 98 -12.86 -9.40 8.25
C MET A 98 -12.60 -8.92 9.69
N VAL A 99 -12.19 -7.65 9.89
CA VAL A 99 -12.12 -7.02 11.23
C VAL A 99 -13.52 -6.97 11.85
N LEU A 100 -14.52 -6.51 11.11
CA LEU A 100 -15.89 -6.40 11.63
C LEU A 100 -16.52 -7.77 11.93
N ILE A 101 -16.22 -8.80 11.12
CA ILE A 101 -16.78 -10.15 11.27
C ILE A 101 -16.03 -10.97 12.33
N LYS A 102 -14.69 -10.98 12.27
CA LYS A 102 -13.84 -11.88 13.08
C LYS A 102 -13.11 -11.18 14.22
N ARG A 103 -13.17 -9.85 14.32
CA ARG A 103 -12.44 -9.05 15.32
C ARG A 103 -10.96 -9.39 15.40
N SER A 104 -10.34 -9.70 14.25
CA SER A 104 -8.98 -10.19 14.15
C SER A 104 -7.97 -9.06 13.98
N VAL A 105 -6.98 -9.04 14.86
CA VAL A 105 -5.82 -8.13 14.80
C VAL A 105 -5.05 -8.29 13.49
N TRP A 106 -4.88 -9.53 13.04
CA TRP A 106 -4.15 -9.83 11.81
C TRP A 106 -4.77 -9.10 10.61
N TRP A 107 -6.10 -9.16 10.49
CA TRP A 107 -6.84 -8.48 9.41
C TRP A 107 -6.78 -6.96 9.53
N ASP A 108 -6.74 -6.41 10.75
CA ASP A 108 -6.56 -4.98 10.98
C ASP A 108 -5.18 -4.50 10.49
N LEU A 109 -4.12 -5.28 10.76
CA LEU A 109 -2.77 -4.98 10.28
C LEU A 109 -2.67 -5.08 8.76
N VAL A 110 -3.30 -6.10 8.15
CA VAL A 110 -3.39 -6.25 6.68
C VAL A 110 -4.09 -5.04 6.07
N ALA A 111 -5.25 -4.65 6.60
CA ALA A 111 -6.01 -3.51 6.09
C ALA A 111 -5.22 -2.20 6.19
N GLY A 112 -4.57 -1.96 7.33
CA GLY A 112 -3.75 -0.76 7.54
C GLY A 112 -2.54 -0.68 6.61
N ALA A 113 -1.77 -1.76 6.52
CA ALA A 113 -0.60 -1.83 5.64
C ALA A 113 -0.98 -1.62 4.16
N SER A 114 -2.07 -2.26 3.72
CA SER A 114 -2.55 -2.11 2.34
C SER A 114 -3.07 -0.71 2.06
N ALA A 115 -3.77 -0.07 3.00
CA ALA A 115 -4.27 1.29 2.82
C ALA A 115 -3.15 2.33 2.64
N GLU A 116 -2.03 2.18 3.34
CA GLU A 116 -0.88 3.07 3.17
C GLU A 116 -0.26 2.95 1.77
N ILE A 117 -0.12 1.73 1.27
CA ILE A 117 0.37 1.48 -0.10
C ILE A 117 -0.64 2.02 -1.12
N GLY A 118 -1.93 1.82 -0.87
CA GLY A 118 -3.01 2.34 -1.70
C GLY A 118 -3.00 3.87 -1.77
N ALA A 119 -2.84 4.55 -0.64
CA ALA A 119 -2.75 6.01 -0.59
C ALA A 119 -1.54 6.55 -1.37
N LEU A 120 -0.37 5.92 -1.21
CA LEU A 120 0.83 6.27 -1.98
C LEU A 120 0.60 6.08 -3.48
N SER A 121 0.00 4.96 -3.87
CA SER A 121 -0.28 4.65 -5.28
C SER A 121 -1.33 5.60 -5.88
N ALA A 122 -2.36 5.98 -5.12
CA ALA A 122 -3.35 6.98 -5.55
C ALA A 122 -2.72 8.37 -5.72
N ALA A 123 -1.84 8.79 -4.80
CA ALA A 123 -1.08 10.03 -4.96
C ALA A 123 -0.21 10.01 -6.23
N LEU A 124 0.51 8.91 -6.47
CA LEU A 124 1.32 8.75 -7.68
C LEU A 124 0.46 8.78 -8.95
N THR A 125 -0.74 8.18 -8.91
CA THR A 125 -1.71 8.22 -10.01
C THR A 125 -2.15 9.66 -10.30
N LEU A 126 -2.50 10.44 -9.29
CA LEU A 126 -2.89 11.84 -9.44
C LEU A 126 -1.75 12.70 -10.02
N ILE A 127 -0.53 12.55 -9.49
CA ILE A 127 0.65 13.30 -9.95
C ILE A 127 0.98 12.96 -11.40
N THR A 128 1.10 11.68 -11.73
CA THR A 128 1.44 11.24 -13.08
C THR A 128 0.34 11.54 -14.07
N GLY A 129 -0.94 11.47 -13.65
CA GLY A 129 -2.09 11.86 -14.45
C GLY A 129 -2.09 13.35 -14.81
N SER A 130 -1.80 14.22 -13.84
CA SER A 130 -1.64 15.66 -14.09
C SER A 130 -0.49 15.98 -15.07
N ILE A 131 0.66 15.32 -14.90
CA ILE A 131 1.82 15.50 -15.79
C ILE A 131 1.48 15.00 -17.20
N TRP A 132 0.81 13.86 -17.31
CA TRP A 132 0.40 13.30 -18.60
C TRP A 132 -0.71 14.12 -19.26
N GLY A 133 -1.67 14.62 -18.50
CA GLY A 133 -2.78 15.44 -18.99
C GLY A 133 -2.31 16.77 -19.60
N ARG A 134 -1.26 17.37 -19.07
CA ARG A 134 -0.77 18.69 -19.53
C ARG A 134 -0.51 18.76 -21.04
N PRO A 135 0.28 17.86 -21.66
CA PRO A 135 0.48 17.89 -23.11
C PRO A 135 -0.71 17.39 -23.93
N ILE A 136 -1.60 16.56 -23.36
CA ILE A 136 -2.72 15.95 -24.08
C ILE A 136 -3.95 16.88 -24.08
N TRP A 137 -4.27 17.46 -22.93
CA TRP A 137 -5.49 18.25 -22.69
C TRP A 137 -5.21 19.73 -22.48
N ASN A 138 -3.95 20.17 -22.59
CA ASN A 138 -3.49 21.54 -22.36
C ASN A 138 -3.82 22.09 -20.95
N THR A 139 -4.12 21.23 -20.00
CA THR A 139 -4.38 21.59 -18.60
C THR A 139 -3.71 20.59 -17.65
N TRP A 140 -3.29 21.06 -16.47
CA TRP A 140 -2.80 20.18 -15.41
C TRP A 140 -3.92 19.49 -14.66
N TRP A 141 -5.09 20.12 -14.60
CA TRP A 141 -6.23 19.64 -13.85
C TRP A 141 -7.52 20.20 -14.42
N GLU A 142 -8.57 19.37 -14.52
CA GLU A 142 -9.90 19.78 -14.94
C GLU A 142 -10.91 19.46 -13.84
N TRP A 143 -11.44 20.52 -13.21
CA TRP A 143 -12.40 20.40 -12.10
C TRP A 143 -13.76 19.83 -12.53
N GLY A 144 -14.09 19.91 -13.79
CA GLY A 144 -15.31 19.32 -14.36
C GLY A 144 -15.18 17.81 -14.66
N ASP A 145 -13.97 17.25 -14.63
CA ASP A 145 -13.75 15.86 -14.97
C ASP A 145 -14.09 14.92 -13.80
N VAL A 146 -15.08 14.05 -14.04
CA VAL A 146 -15.60 13.13 -13.01
C VAL A 146 -14.54 12.11 -12.56
N ARG A 147 -13.69 11.60 -13.46
CA ARG A 147 -12.66 10.63 -13.10
C ARG A 147 -11.57 11.25 -12.23
N LEU A 148 -11.13 12.46 -12.57
CA LEU A 148 -10.14 13.18 -11.78
C LEU A 148 -10.67 13.47 -10.37
N LEU A 149 -11.91 14.00 -10.28
CA LEU A 149 -12.53 14.32 -9.00
C LEU A 149 -12.77 13.08 -8.14
N THR A 150 -13.30 12.00 -8.71
CA THR A 150 -13.57 10.77 -7.94
C THR A 150 -12.27 10.08 -7.51
N THR A 151 -11.18 10.21 -8.29
CA THR A 151 -9.85 9.74 -7.89
C THR A 151 -9.27 10.59 -6.76
N LEU A 152 -9.46 11.91 -6.79
CA LEU A 152 -9.08 12.79 -5.69
C LEU A 152 -9.87 12.45 -4.42
N VAL A 153 -11.17 12.21 -4.52
CA VAL A 153 -12.01 11.76 -3.39
C VAL A 153 -11.50 10.43 -2.84
N LEU A 154 -11.11 9.48 -3.70
CA LEU A 154 -10.53 8.20 -3.28
C LEU A 154 -9.24 8.41 -2.45
N PHE A 155 -8.37 9.30 -2.92
CA PHE A 155 -7.15 9.67 -2.20
C PHE A 155 -7.47 10.32 -0.84
N MET A 156 -8.40 11.29 -0.80
CA MET A 156 -8.80 11.96 0.45
C MET A 156 -9.45 10.98 1.44
N LEU A 157 -10.30 10.08 0.98
CA LEU A 157 -10.88 9.01 1.81
C LEU A 157 -9.80 8.08 2.38
N SER A 158 -8.77 7.76 1.60
CA SER A 158 -7.64 6.95 2.08
C SER A 158 -6.85 7.66 3.19
N LEU A 159 -6.61 8.96 3.06
CA LEU A 159 -6.00 9.77 4.11
C LEU A 159 -6.91 9.84 5.35
N GLY A 160 -8.22 9.98 5.16
CA GLY A 160 -9.23 9.91 6.23
C GLY A 160 -9.19 8.57 6.96
N TYR A 161 -9.08 7.46 6.24
CA TYR A 161 -8.90 6.12 6.83
C TYR A 161 -7.65 6.07 7.71
N LEU A 162 -6.51 6.55 7.21
CA LEU A 162 -5.25 6.56 7.96
C LEU A 162 -5.31 7.50 9.18
N ALA A 163 -6.00 8.62 9.06
CA ALA A 163 -6.22 9.55 10.18
C ALA A 163 -7.08 8.92 11.28
N VAL A 164 -8.19 8.25 10.93
CA VAL A 164 -9.08 7.57 11.89
C VAL A 164 -8.33 6.48 12.67
N ARG A 165 -7.35 5.81 12.06
CA ARG A 165 -6.51 4.82 12.74
C ARG A 165 -5.62 5.41 13.84
N ARG A 166 -5.34 6.72 13.80
CA ARG A 166 -4.50 7.44 14.78
C ARG A 166 -5.29 8.11 15.91
N LEU A 167 -6.63 8.07 15.85
CA LEU A 167 -7.46 8.65 16.90
C LEU A 167 -7.32 7.85 18.21
N GLU A 168 -7.46 8.56 19.33
CA GLU A 168 -7.44 7.96 20.66
C GLU A 168 -8.53 6.91 20.87
N GLY A 169 -8.29 5.97 21.79
CA GLY A 169 -9.17 4.88 22.12
C GLY A 169 -8.46 3.53 22.17
N THR A 170 -9.20 2.51 22.53
CA THR A 170 -8.69 1.13 22.55
C THR A 170 -8.33 0.64 21.15
N ALA A 171 -7.46 -0.36 21.04
CA ALA A 171 -7.09 -0.94 19.76
C ALA A 171 -8.31 -1.50 19.00
N GLU A 172 -9.30 -2.06 19.72
CA GLU A 172 -10.53 -2.59 19.12
C GLU A 172 -11.42 -1.47 18.56
N GLU A 173 -11.58 -0.37 19.29
CA GLU A 173 -12.35 0.79 18.82
C GLU A 173 -11.71 1.43 17.59
N ARG A 174 -10.39 1.61 17.59
CA ARG A 174 -9.66 2.11 16.42
C ARG A 174 -9.85 1.21 15.20
N ALA A 175 -9.66 -0.11 15.37
CA ALA A 175 -9.85 -1.09 14.31
C ALA A 175 -11.28 -1.07 13.75
N ARG A 176 -12.30 -0.98 14.62
CA ARG A 176 -13.69 -0.93 14.20
C ARG A 176 -14.05 0.35 13.44
N ARG A 177 -13.62 1.52 13.94
CA ARG A 177 -13.86 2.82 13.28
C ARG A 177 -13.20 2.87 11.91
N SER A 178 -11.93 2.49 11.83
CA SER A 178 -11.21 2.46 10.55
C SER A 178 -11.79 1.44 9.57
N ALA A 179 -12.27 0.28 10.05
CA ALA A 179 -12.87 -0.73 9.18
C ALA A 179 -14.15 -0.20 8.48
N ILE A 180 -14.96 0.62 9.15
CA ILE A 180 -16.13 1.25 8.52
C ILE A 180 -15.69 2.17 7.37
N VAL A 181 -14.68 3.01 7.60
CA VAL A 181 -14.13 3.89 6.55
C VAL A 181 -13.46 3.07 5.44
N GLY A 182 -12.78 1.97 5.79
CA GLY A 182 -12.13 1.07 4.84
C GLY A 182 -13.10 0.43 3.83
N LEU A 183 -14.35 0.18 4.23
CA LEU A 183 -15.39 -0.32 3.30
C LEU A 183 -15.84 0.75 2.29
N LEU A 184 -15.79 2.04 2.66
CA LEU A 184 -16.14 3.12 1.72
C LEU A 184 -15.11 3.27 0.60
N LEU A 185 -13.86 2.87 0.82
CA LEU A 185 -12.82 2.94 -0.21
C LEU A 185 -13.16 2.09 -1.42
N VAL A 186 -13.62 0.84 -1.24
CA VAL A 186 -13.97 -0.03 -2.37
C VAL A 186 -15.19 0.46 -3.13
N VAL A 187 -16.16 1.07 -2.46
CA VAL A 187 -17.31 1.69 -3.12
C VAL A 187 -16.84 2.80 -4.05
N ASN A 188 -15.93 3.67 -3.56
CA ASN A 188 -15.37 4.73 -4.39
C ASN A 188 -14.47 4.19 -5.52
N VAL A 189 -13.73 3.10 -5.31
CA VAL A 189 -12.99 2.43 -6.41
C VAL A 189 -13.92 2.05 -7.55
N ILE A 190 -15.10 1.50 -7.25
CA ILE A 190 -16.11 1.15 -8.28
C ILE A 190 -16.57 2.42 -9.01
N ILE A 191 -16.85 3.51 -8.28
CA ILE A 191 -17.25 4.79 -8.86
C ILE A 191 -16.16 5.32 -9.78
N VAL A 192 -14.89 5.38 -9.35
CA VAL A 192 -13.77 5.83 -10.19
C VAL A 192 -13.64 4.97 -11.44
N ASN A 193 -13.70 3.66 -11.29
CA ASN A 193 -13.54 2.75 -12.42
C ASN A 193 -14.65 2.93 -13.47
N ARG A 194 -15.90 3.12 -13.03
CA ARG A 194 -17.07 3.28 -13.89
C ARG A 194 -17.38 4.72 -14.29
N SER A 195 -16.70 5.71 -13.73
CA SER A 195 -16.98 7.13 -13.93
C SER A 195 -17.01 7.53 -15.41
N VAL A 196 -16.11 7.01 -16.22
CA VAL A 196 -16.01 7.32 -17.65
C VAL A 196 -17.20 6.78 -18.46
N GLU A 197 -17.76 5.63 -18.04
CA GLU A 197 -18.95 5.05 -18.66
C GLU A 197 -20.23 5.78 -18.21
N TRP A 198 -20.37 5.96 -16.90
CA TRP A 198 -21.58 6.54 -16.31
C TRP A 198 -21.76 8.02 -16.59
N TRP A 199 -20.66 8.76 -16.72
CA TRP A 199 -20.64 10.21 -16.99
C TRP A 199 -19.76 10.55 -18.19
N ALA A 200 -19.94 9.84 -19.31
CA ALA A 200 -19.11 9.97 -20.51
C ALA A 200 -19.03 11.41 -21.07
N SER A 201 -20.10 12.20 -20.89
CA SER A 201 -20.13 13.61 -21.31
C SER A 201 -19.38 14.58 -20.36
N GLN A 202 -18.95 14.10 -19.19
CA GLN A 202 -18.32 14.91 -18.14
C GLN A 202 -16.90 14.42 -17.84
N THR A 203 -16.22 13.85 -18.83
CA THR A 203 -14.85 13.41 -18.69
C THR A 203 -14.07 13.69 -19.98
N ILE A 204 -12.86 14.20 -19.81
CA ILE A 204 -11.86 14.29 -20.88
C ILE A 204 -11.01 13.03 -20.95
N HIS A 205 -11.12 12.17 -19.93
CA HIS A 205 -10.37 10.93 -19.86
C HIS A 205 -10.88 9.90 -20.87
N GLN A 206 -9.98 9.25 -21.55
CA GLN A 206 -10.31 8.25 -22.56
C GLN A 206 -11.12 7.09 -21.95
N ASN A 207 -12.15 6.66 -22.67
CA ASN A 207 -12.88 5.43 -22.36
C ASN A 207 -12.10 4.22 -22.91
N SER A 208 -10.90 3.99 -22.38
CA SER A 208 -10.08 2.85 -22.79
C SER A 208 -9.95 1.89 -21.61
N THR A 209 -10.47 0.70 -21.79
CA THR A 209 -10.00 -0.45 -21.04
C THR A 209 -8.63 -0.89 -21.59
N ILE A 210 -7.81 -1.57 -20.78
CA ILE A 210 -6.52 -2.10 -21.25
C ILE A 210 -6.72 -3.02 -22.46
N ALA A 211 -7.88 -3.69 -22.55
CA ALA A 211 -8.24 -4.56 -23.65
C ALA A 211 -8.58 -3.80 -24.95
N GLU A 212 -9.07 -2.57 -24.85
CA GLU A 212 -9.45 -1.72 -25.99
C GLU A 212 -8.34 -0.75 -26.38
N ALA A 213 -7.30 -0.63 -25.54
CA ALA A 213 -6.15 0.20 -25.84
C ALA A 213 -5.48 -0.34 -27.12
N ALA A 214 -5.46 0.48 -28.18
CA ALA A 214 -4.77 0.18 -29.42
C ALA A 214 -3.24 0.26 -29.25
N ILE A 215 -2.74 -0.55 -28.34
CA ILE A 215 -1.32 -0.66 -27.97
C ILE A 215 -0.87 -2.06 -28.39
N ASP A 216 0.13 -2.13 -29.24
CA ASP A 216 0.64 -3.38 -29.80
C ASP A 216 2.14 -3.59 -29.53
N GLY A 217 2.61 -4.77 -29.89
CA GLY A 217 4.03 -5.13 -29.89
C GLY A 217 4.73 -4.84 -28.56
N LEU A 218 5.88 -4.17 -28.64
CA LEU A 218 6.73 -3.91 -27.49
C LEU A 218 6.10 -2.95 -26.48
N LYS A 219 5.25 -2.00 -26.91
CA LYS A 219 4.52 -1.09 -26.02
C LYS A 219 3.55 -1.86 -25.11
N ALA A 220 2.78 -2.79 -25.68
CA ALA A 220 1.87 -3.65 -24.92
C ALA A 220 2.65 -4.54 -23.94
N PHE A 221 3.75 -5.15 -24.39
CA PHE A 221 4.62 -5.93 -23.51
C PHE A 221 5.16 -5.09 -22.35
N THR A 222 5.67 -3.88 -22.62
CA THR A 222 6.22 -2.99 -21.60
C THR A 222 5.15 -2.57 -20.57
N LEU A 223 3.91 -2.30 -21.03
CA LEU A 223 2.81 -1.99 -20.13
C LEU A 223 2.44 -3.20 -19.26
N PHE A 224 2.31 -4.39 -19.86
CA PHE A 224 2.03 -5.61 -19.08
C PHE A 224 3.14 -5.88 -18.06
N PHE A 225 4.41 -5.76 -18.48
CA PHE A 225 5.55 -5.91 -17.59
C PHE A 225 5.54 -4.89 -16.44
N SER A 226 5.15 -3.63 -16.71
CA SER A 226 4.97 -2.60 -15.68
C SER A 226 3.91 -2.98 -14.65
N ILE A 227 2.79 -3.57 -15.09
CA ILE A 227 1.72 -4.05 -14.20
C ILE A 227 2.22 -5.20 -13.32
N VAL A 228 2.91 -6.18 -13.90
CA VAL A 228 3.49 -7.31 -13.15
C VAL A 228 4.51 -6.80 -12.12
N LEU A 229 5.34 -5.85 -12.51
CA LEU A 229 6.30 -5.20 -11.61
C LEU A 229 5.59 -4.45 -10.48
N GLY A 230 4.48 -3.75 -10.78
CA GLY A 230 3.64 -3.07 -9.80
C GLY A 230 3.07 -4.05 -8.75
N VAL A 231 2.58 -5.22 -9.17
CA VAL A 231 2.11 -6.29 -8.28
C VAL A 231 3.26 -6.82 -7.41
N GLY A 232 4.42 -7.01 -7.99
CA GLY A 232 5.63 -7.42 -7.25
C GLY A 232 6.04 -6.39 -6.19
N LEU A 233 6.05 -5.11 -6.54
CA LEU A 233 6.34 -4.00 -5.63
C LEU A 233 5.30 -3.91 -4.50
N TYR A 234 4.01 -4.01 -4.83
CA TYR A 234 2.95 -4.06 -3.83
C TYR A 234 3.19 -5.20 -2.84
N THR A 235 3.48 -6.40 -3.33
CA THR A 235 3.71 -7.59 -2.50
C THR A 235 4.92 -7.38 -1.58
N TRP A 236 6.01 -6.86 -2.12
CA TRP A 236 7.23 -6.58 -1.35
C TRP A 236 6.98 -5.51 -0.26
N MET A 237 6.35 -4.41 -0.62
CA MET A 237 5.97 -3.36 0.33
C MET A 237 5.01 -3.88 1.39
N MET A 238 4.03 -4.72 1.01
CA MET A 238 3.05 -5.32 1.91
C MET A 238 3.71 -6.20 2.96
N ILE A 239 4.67 -7.04 2.58
CA ILE A 239 5.44 -7.88 3.51
C ILE A 239 6.17 -7.00 4.53
N HIS A 240 6.88 -5.96 4.08
CA HIS A 240 7.64 -5.09 4.95
C HIS A 240 6.74 -4.25 5.86
N ARG A 241 5.68 -3.67 5.32
CA ARG A 241 4.78 -2.80 6.08
C ARG A 241 3.95 -3.56 7.11
N PHE A 242 3.42 -4.73 6.72
CA PHE A 242 2.72 -5.62 7.65
C PHE A 242 3.64 -6.03 8.80
N ARG A 243 4.87 -6.45 8.50
CA ARG A 243 5.83 -6.85 9.52
C ARG A 243 6.18 -5.71 10.47
N LEU A 244 6.41 -4.51 9.95
CA LEU A 244 6.68 -3.33 10.78
C LEU A 244 5.51 -3.08 11.74
N ALA A 245 4.28 -3.06 11.23
CA ALA A 245 3.08 -2.88 12.05
C ALA A 245 2.90 -3.98 13.10
N TRP A 246 3.29 -5.22 12.77
CA TRP A 246 3.29 -6.34 13.71
C TRP A 246 4.32 -6.13 14.83
N LEU A 247 5.55 -5.73 14.50
CA LEU A 247 6.62 -5.47 15.46
C LEU A 247 6.29 -4.29 16.37
N GLU A 248 5.77 -3.18 15.81
CA GLU A 248 5.29 -2.03 16.59
C GLU A 248 4.26 -2.48 17.63
N ARG A 249 3.29 -3.29 17.24
CA ARG A 249 2.28 -3.82 18.15
C ARG A 249 2.85 -4.75 19.22
N GLN A 250 3.84 -5.58 18.90
CA GLN A 250 4.52 -6.43 19.89
C GLN A 250 5.28 -5.57 20.90
N PHE A 251 6.00 -4.56 20.42
CA PHE A 251 6.71 -3.61 21.28
C PHE A 251 5.76 -2.87 22.23
N ASP A 252 4.63 -2.36 21.74
CA ASP A 252 3.64 -1.68 22.56
C ASP A 252 3.07 -2.60 23.65
N ARG A 253 2.89 -3.89 23.35
CA ARG A 253 2.30 -4.85 24.26
C ARG A 253 3.30 -5.32 25.34
N PHE A 254 4.50 -5.71 24.95
CA PHE A 254 5.48 -6.27 25.85
C PHE A 254 6.36 -5.22 26.51
N GLY A 255 6.64 -4.11 25.84
CA GLY A 255 7.38 -2.99 26.41
C GLY A 255 6.65 -2.34 27.58
N LEU A 256 5.32 -2.33 27.58
CA LEU A 256 4.52 -1.85 28.70
C LEU A 256 4.60 -2.82 29.89
N ASP A 257 4.50 -4.12 29.64
CA ASP A 257 4.57 -5.14 30.68
C ASP A 257 5.96 -5.14 31.36
N ASP A 258 7.02 -4.96 30.58
CA ASP A 258 8.40 -4.86 31.06
C ASP A 258 8.62 -3.59 31.89
N ALA A 259 8.10 -2.46 31.46
CA ALA A 259 8.16 -1.20 32.20
C ALA A 259 7.38 -1.27 33.52
N ILE A 260 6.22 -1.94 33.53
CA ILE A 260 5.43 -2.16 34.76
C ILE A 260 6.17 -3.10 35.70
N ALA A 261 6.80 -4.18 35.21
CA ALA A 261 7.59 -5.11 36.00
C ALA A 261 8.80 -4.40 36.65
N THR A 262 9.53 -3.58 35.89
CA THR A 262 10.65 -2.78 36.40
C THR A 262 10.19 -1.80 37.49
N ARG A 263 9.10 -1.07 37.28
CA ARG A 263 8.55 -0.16 38.29
C ARG A 263 8.09 -0.87 39.57
N ARG A 264 7.52 -2.07 39.46
CA ARG A 264 7.13 -2.88 40.62
C ARG A 264 8.36 -3.38 41.40
N ALA A 265 9.41 -3.78 40.70
CA ALA A 265 10.67 -4.20 41.34
C ALA A 265 11.34 -3.01 42.08
N GLU A 266 11.38 -1.83 41.47
CA GLU A 266 11.87 -0.61 42.10
C GLU A 266 11.06 -0.25 43.37
N ALA A 267 9.74 -0.32 43.31
CA ALA A 267 8.87 -0.03 44.44
C ALA A 267 9.05 -1.03 45.61
N ALA A 268 9.24 -2.32 45.29
CA ALA A 268 9.52 -3.39 46.26
C ALA A 268 10.86 -3.12 47.00
N SER A 269 11.91 -2.76 46.27
CA SER A 269 13.24 -2.50 46.83
C SER A 269 13.25 -1.29 47.77
N VAL A 270 12.44 -0.25 47.47
CA VAL A 270 12.30 0.92 48.38
C VAL A 270 11.62 0.51 49.68
N LEU A 271 10.56 -0.29 49.63
CA LEU A 271 9.86 -0.77 50.82
C LEU A 271 10.73 -1.68 51.70
N GLU A 272 11.55 -2.54 51.09
CA GLU A 272 12.51 -3.37 51.83
C GLU A 272 13.62 -2.53 52.51
N GLY A 273 14.07 -1.45 51.85
CA GLY A 273 15.06 -0.54 52.39
C GLY A 273 14.54 0.34 53.56
N GLU A 274 13.22 0.61 53.62
CA GLU A 274 12.60 1.36 54.72
C GLU A 274 12.30 0.50 55.96
N LEU A 275 12.33 -0.83 55.81
CA LEU A 275 12.07 -1.80 56.87
C LEU A 275 13.35 -2.34 57.52
N SER A 276 14.52 -2.03 56.97
CA SER A 276 15.86 -2.41 57.49
C SER A 276 16.52 -1.28 58.26
#